data_e86c496aa3bd3582a5caab069b832de3
#
_entry.id   e86c496aa3bd3582a5caab069b832de3
#
_cell.length_a   1.000
_cell.length_b   1.000
_cell.length_c   1.000
_cell.angle_alpha   90.00
_cell.angle_beta   90.00
_cell.angle_gamma   90.00
#
_symmetry.space_group_name_H-M   'P 1'
#
loop_
_entity.id
_entity.type
_entity.pdbx_description
1 polymer ?
#
loop_
_entity_poly.entity_id
_entity_poly.type
_entity_poly.pdbx_seq_one_letter_code
_entity_poly.pdbx_strand_id
1 'polypeptide(L)'
;MDYKTQYQMYLSQASAALEDACVKFLPEESEVCRAARYSLLGGGKRIRAVLVFSVCDMLGGDPQTARAFSAAVEMLHCYSLSHDDLPCMDNDDLRRGRPSCHKAFGEATAMLAGDVLLTEAFEAIANAPACPQACVQAAKALGLGAGSRGMVYGQELDLKYEALAATEEQLRLIHRNKTGALINAAVQMGAAAAGADADQCRALEAYAYGIGLVFQIVDDVLDVTSTPEQLGKPIGSDSENGKTTFATLYGVEGAMALAQRVNEKTCSALRETFGEKSAFLEQLAQQLLTRKN
;
A
#
# COMPACT_ATOMS: atom_id res chain seq x y z
N MET A 1 20.49 14.43 -3.87
CA MET A 1 19.26 15.02 -3.26
C MET A 1 19.11 14.38 -1.89
N ASP A 2 18.70 15.13 -0.85
CA ASP A 2 18.38 14.48 0.42
C ASP A 2 17.03 13.74 0.36
N TYR A 3 16.84 12.77 1.26
CA TYR A 3 15.66 11.90 1.30
C TYR A 3 14.34 12.69 1.38
N LYS A 4 14.28 13.71 2.25
CA LYS A 4 13.05 14.47 2.47
C LYS A 4 12.61 15.20 1.20
N THR A 5 13.54 15.85 0.53
CA THR A 5 13.29 16.53 -0.74
C THR A 5 12.85 15.55 -1.83
N GLN A 6 13.51 14.38 -1.94
CA GLN A 6 13.19 13.36 -2.91
C GLN A 6 11.81 12.71 -2.63
N TYR A 7 11.50 12.43 -1.36
CA TYR A 7 10.18 11.93 -0.97
C TYR A 7 9.06 12.92 -1.32
N GLN A 8 9.25 14.22 -1.04
CA GLN A 8 8.28 15.26 -1.41
C GLN A 8 8.10 15.40 -2.92
N MET A 9 9.16 15.24 -3.69
CA MET A 9 9.09 15.21 -5.15
C MET A 9 8.18 14.06 -5.64
N TYR A 10 8.42 12.83 -5.18
CA TYR A 10 7.58 11.69 -5.56
C TYR A 10 6.13 11.83 -5.06
N LEU A 11 5.94 12.38 -3.87
CA LEU A 11 4.59 12.64 -3.33
C LEU A 11 3.82 13.66 -4.18
N SER A 12 4.49 14.73 -4.62
CA SER A 12 3.91 15.71 -5.54
C SER A 12 3.56 15.10 -6.89
N GLN A 13 4.46 14.27 -7.45
CA GLN A 13 4.20 13.54 -8.70
C GLN A 13 3.02 12.57 -8.56
N ALA A 14 2.93 11.86 -7.42
CA ALA A 14 1.82 10.98 -7.13
C ALA A 14 0.48 11.74 -7.06
N SER A 15 0.46 12.88 -6.35
CA SER A 15 -0.76 13.70 -6.23
C SER A 15 -1.23 14.18 -7.60
N ALA A 16 -0.32 14.72 -8.42
CA ALA A 16 -0.64 15.13 -9.77
C ALA A 16 -1.09 13.97 -10.69
N ALA A 17 -0.51 12.77 -10.51
CA ALA A 17 -0.95 11.58 -11.24
C ALA A 17 -2.39 11.17 -10.90
N LEU A 18 -2.79 11.30 -9.63
CA LEU A 18 -4.14 10.99 -9.18
C LEU A 18 -5.16 12.02 -9.68
N GLU A 19 -4.80 13.31 -9.70
CA GLU A 19 -5.65 14.37 -10.26
C GLU A 19 -5.90 14.15 -11.76
N ASP A 20 -4.85 13.86 -12.53
CA ASP A 20 -4.97 13.52 -13.95
C ASP A 20 -5.82 12.26 -14.18
N ALA A 21 -5.62 11.23 -13.36
CA ALA A 21 -6.40 10.00 -13.43
C ALA A 21 -7.88 10.26 -13.13
N CYS A 22 -8.20 11.11 -12.16
CA CYS A 22 -9.58 11.54 -11.89
C CYS A 22 -10.21 12.22 -13.12
N VAL A 23 -9.49 13.13 -13.77
CA VAL A 23 -10.00 13.81 -14.96
C VAL A 23 -10.25 12.82 -16.11
N LYS A 24 -9.34 11.87 -16.28
CA LYS A 24 -9.36 10.95 -17.42
C LYS A 24 -10.38 9.80 -17.25
N PHE A 25 -10.51 9.23 -16.05
CA PHE A 25 -11.21 7.96 -15.82
C PHE A 25 -12.47 8.11 -14.96
N LEU A 26 -12.64 9.21 -14.23
CA LEU A 26 -13.73 9.37 -13.26
C LEU A 26 -14.57 10.62 -13.58
N PRO A 27 -15.50 10.57 -14.56
CA PRO A 27 -16.31 11.72 -14.97
C PRO A 27 -17.20 12.24 -13.83
N GLU A 28 -17.29 13.58 -13.69
CA GLU A 28 -18.00 14.24 -12.56
C GLU A 28 -19.52 14.13 -12.63
N GLU A 29 -20.08 13.83 -13.78
CA GLU A 29 -21.52 13.63 -13.99
C GLU A 29 -22.04 12.42 -13.23
N SER A 30 -21.18 11.40 -13.02
CA SER A 30 -21.50 10.19 -12.26
C SER A 30 -21.31 10.40 -10.75
N GLU A 31 -22.36 10.13 -9.96
CA GLU A 31 -22.26 10.16 -8.50
C GLU A 31 -21.27 9.14 -7.97
N VAL A 32 -21.23 7.97 -8.55
CA VAL A 32 -20.25 6.91 -8.23
C VAL A 32 -18.83 7.38 -8.48
N CYS A 33 -18.57 8.06 -9.59
CA CYS A 33 -17.25 8.63 -9.88
C CYS A 33 -16.90 9.80 -8.95
N ARG A 34 -17.86 10.62 -8.52
CA ARG A 34 -17.62 11.63 -7.47
C ARG A 34 -17.23 11.00 -6.15
N ALA A 35 -17.89 9.91 -5.75
CA ALA A 35 -17.53 9.13 -4.55
C ALA A 35 -16.14 8.48 -4.67
N ALA A 36 -15.79 7.94 -5.84
CA ALA A 36 -14.47 7.41 -6.13
C ALA A 36 -13.38 8.50 -6.04
N ARG A 37 -13.61 9.67 -6.64
CA ARG A 37 -12.72 10.84 -6.52
C ARG A 37 -12.56 11.31 -5.07
N TYR A 38 -13.66 11.38 -4.31
CA TYR A 38 -13.65 11.74 -2.90
C TYR A 38 -12.72 10.83 -2.10
N SER A 39 -12.81 9.52 -2.32
CA SER A 39 -11.97 8.52 -1.66
C SER A 39 -10.53 8.59 -2.14
N LEU A 40 -10.31 8.67 -3.46
CA LEU A 40 -8.97 8.67 -4.06
C LEU A 40 -8.17 9.91 -3.69
N LEU A 41 -8.78 11.10 -3.69
CA LEU A 41 -8.13 12.36 -3.35
C LEU A 41 -8.16 12.69 -1.86
N GLY A 42 -8.69 11.80 -1.02
CA GLY A 42 -8.83 11.98 0.43
C GLY A 42 -7.53 12.06 1.24
N GLY A 43 -6.38 12.21 0.61
CA GLY A 43 -5.07 12.31 1.28
C GLY A 43 -4.38 10.96 1.51
N GLY A 44 -3.42 10.93 2.44
CA GLY A 44 -2.64 9.75 2.81
C GLY A 44 -1.17 9.85 2.43
N LYS A 45 -0.35 8.92 2.93
CA LYS A 45 1.12 8.91 2.76
C LYS A 45 1.57 8.51 1.36
N ARG A 46 0.68 7.98 0.51
CA ARG A 46 0.92 7.57 -0.88
C ARG A 46 2.16 6.67 -1.06
N ILE A 47 2.43 5.82 -0.09
CA ILE A 47 3.66 5.00 -0.07
C ILE A 47 3.76 4.11 -1.31
N ARG A 48 2.64 3.54 -1.79
CA ARG A 48 2.63 2.68 -2.98
C ARG A 48 3.00 3.44 -4.24
N ALA A 49 2.45 4.63 -4.45
CA ALA A 49 2.84 5.50 -5.56
C ALA A 49 4.31 5.94 -5.46
N VAL A 50 4.77 6.32 -4.26
CA VAL A 50 6.19 6.65 -4.01
C VAL A 50 7.10 5.49 -4.36
N LEU A 51 6.71 4.24 -4.03
CA LEU A 51 7.47 3.04 -4.39
C LEU A 51 7.55 2.84 -5.91
N VAL A 52 6.45 3.03 -6.64
CA VAL A 52 6.47 2.96 -8.12
C VAL A 52 7.48 3.94 -8.70
N PHE A 53 7.40 5.22 -8.29
CA PHE A 53 8.32 6.26 -8.78
C PHE A 53 9.75 6.00 -8.40
N SER A 54 10.02 5.68 -7.13
CA SER A 54 11.38 5.51 -6.63
C SER A 54 12.10 4.30 -7.22
N VAL A 55 11.39 3.19 -7.44
CA VAL A 55 11.95 2.01 -8.10
C VAL A 55 12.21 2.28 -9.58
N CYS A 56 11.27 2.91 -10.27
CA CYS A 56 11.44 3.30 -11.67
C CYS A 56 12.64 4.23 -11.84
N ASP A 57 12.76 5.28 -11.03
CA ASP A 57 13.86 6.25 -11.04
C ASP A 57 15.21 5.58 -10.71
N MET A 58 15.27 4.74 -9.67
CA MET A 58 16.45 3.98 -9.29
C MET A 58 17.02 3.16 -10.45
N LEU A 59 16.14 2.60 -11.27
CA LEU A 59 16.49 1.77 -12.42
C LEU A 59 16.64 2.55 -13.74
N GLY A 60 16.38 3.85 -13.73
CA GLY A 60 16.49 4.71 -14.92
C GLY A 60 15.35 4.53 -15.92
N GLY A 61 14.14 4.17 -15.44
CA GLY A 61 12.96 3.96 -16.25
C GLY A 61 12.25 5.26 -16.67
N ASP A 62 11.14 5.10 -17.41
CA ASP A 62 10.36 6.24 -17.89
C ASP A 62 9.39 6.79 -16.83
N PRO A 63 9.53 8.07 -16.43
CA PRO A 63 8.67 8.68 -15.42
C PRO A 63 7.20 8.81 -15.84
N GLN A 64 6.87 8.86 -17.12
CA GLN A 64 5.49 8.92 -17.59
C GLN A 64 4.78 7.57 -17.43
N THR A 65 5.50 6.49 -17.67
CA THR A 65 5.04 5.13 -17.39
C THR A 65 4.82 4.95 -15.88
N ALA A 66 5.79 5.38 -15.06
CA ALA A 66 5.66 5.33 -13.60
C ALA A 66 4.45 6.15 -13.10
N ARG A 67 4.17 7.30 -13.73
CA ARG A 67 3.00 8.14 -13.42
C ARG A 67 1.68 7.38 -13.59
N ALA A 68 1.48 6.69 -14.72
CA ALA A 68 0.28 5.91 -14.97
C ALA A 68 0.16 4.72 -14.00
N PHE A 69 1.25 4.01 -13.76
CA PHE A 69 1.26 2.85 -12.87
C PHE A 69 1.09 3.24 -11.38
N SER A 70 1.59 4.41 -10.99
CA SER A 70 1.38 4.93 -9.63
C SER A 70 -0.09 5.29 -9.37
N ALA A 71 -0.78 5.86 -10.35
CA ALA A 71 -2.21 6.11 -10.24
C ALA A 71 -3.00 4.80 -10.14
N ALA A 72 -2.67 3.80 -10.96
CA ALA A 72 -3.33 2.50 -10.97
C ALA A 72 -3.24 1.79 -9.60
N VAL A 73 -2.05 1.71 -9.00
CA VAL A 73 -1.91 1.04 -7.69
C VAL A 73 -2.61 1.79 -6.56
N GLU A 74 -2.67 3.12 -6.60
CA GLU A 74 -3.40 3.92 -5.61
C GLU A 74 -4.92 3.82 -5.79
N MET A 75 -5.43 3.76 -7.03
CA MET A 75 -6.84 3.47 -7.31
C MET A 75 -7.24 2.13 -6.71
N LEU A 76 -6.45 1.09 -6.97
CA LEU A 76 -6.70 -0.24 -6.43
C LEU A 76 -6.58 -0.27 -4.91
N HIS A 77 -5.62 0.41 -4.31
CA HIS A 77 -5.55 0.56 -2.86
C HIS A 77 -6.76 1.31 -2.29
N CYS A 78 -7.24 2.32 -3.00
CA CYS A 78 -8.37 3.12 -2.57
C CYS A 78 -9.68 2.31 -2.61
N TYR A 79 -9.89 1.46 -3.64
CA TYR A 79 -11.07 0.57 -3.65
C TYR A 79 -11.09 -0.32 -2.40
N SER A 80 -9.96 -0.92 -2.03
CA SER A 80 -9.91 -1.81 -0.87
C SER A 80 -10.30 -1.08 0.42
N LEU A 81 -9.81 0.15 0.61
CA LEU A 81 -10.20 0.96 1.77
C LEU A 81 -11.69 1.34 1.76
N SER A 82 -12.25 1.67 0.58
CA SER A 82 -13.68 2.02 0.46
C SER A 82 -14.59 0.83 0.77
N HIS A 83 -14.16 -0.39 0.41
CA HIS A 83 -14.90 -1.61 0.73
C HIS A 83 -14.67 -2.06 2.18
N ASP A 84 -13.46 -1.93 2.72
CA ASP A 84 -13.16 -2.24 4.13
C ASP A 84 -14.00 -1.36 5.08
N ASP A 85 -14.25 -0.11 4.74
CA ASP A 85 -15.06 0.82 5.56
C ASP A 85 -16.55 0.48 5.60
N LEU A 86 -17.07 -0.39 4.71
CA LEU A 86 -18.50 -0.71 4.65
C LEU A 86 -19.03 -1.39 5.93
N PRO A 87 -20.33 -1.23 6.26
CA PRO A 87 -20.92 -1.85 7.45
C PRO A 87 -20.84 -3.37 7.55
N CYS A 88 -20.66 -4.05 6.41
CA CYS A 88 -20.44 -5.51 6.36
C CYS A 88 -18.99 -5.94 6.56
N MET A 89 -18.09 -4.98 6.73
CA MET A 89 -16.65 -5.14 6.95
C MET A 89 -16.27 -4.44 8.28
N ASP A 90 -15.34 -3.48 8.27
CA ASP A 90 -14.84 -2.80 9.47
C ASP A 90 -15.85 -1.79 10.05
N ASN A 91 -16.86 -1.34 9.26
CA ASN A 91 -17.86 -0.34 9.60
C ASN A 91 -17.26 0.97 10.14
N ASP A 92 -16.20 1.44 9.53
CA ASP A 92 -15.50 2.64 9.95
C ASP A 92 -16.25 3.93 9.53
N ASP A 93 -16.56 4.80 10.49
CA ASP A 93 -17.20 6.09 10.23
C ASP A 93 -16.26 7.11 9.59
N LEU A 94 -14.97 7.00 9.87
CA LEU A 94 -13.94 7.95 9.44
C LEU A 94 -12.79 7.26 8.72
N ARG A 95 -12.33 7.84 7.63
CA ARG A 95 -11.10 7.45 6.93
C ARG A 95 -10.20 8.67 6.74
N ARG A 96 -8.99 8.64 7.28
CA ARG A 96 -8.02 9.75 7.22
C ARG A 96 -8.58 11.07 7.78
N GLY A 97 -9.35 10.99 8.87
CA GLY A 97 -9.97 12.13 9.55
C GLY A 97 -11.17 12.76 8.83
N ARG A 98 -11.70 12.11 7.78
CA ARG A 98 -12.89 12.53 7.04
C ARG A 98 -13.94 11.41 7.09
N PRO A 99 -15.25 11.70 6.92
CA PRO A 99 -16.25 10.67 6.76
C PRO A 99 -15.82 9.63 5.71
N SER A 100 -15.99 8.35 6.04
CA SER A 100 -15.74 7.26 5.08
C SER A 100 -16.67 7.38 3.87
N CYS A 101 -16.36 6.70 2.77
CA CYS A 101 -17.13 6.84 1.53
C CYS A 101 -18.61 6.52 1.74
N HIS A 102 -18.93 5.45 2.47
CA HIS A 102 -20.31 5.04 2.72
C HIS A 102 -21.07 6.02 3.62
N LYS A 103 -20.39 6.72 4.53
CA LYS A 103 -21.00 7.78 5.35
C LYS A 103 -21.28 9.05 4.55
N ALA A 104 -20.43 9.35 3.56
CA ALA A 104 -20.56 10.56 2.73
C ALA A 104 -21.56 10.39 1.58
N PHE A 105 -21.65 9.19 0.97
CA PHE A 105 -22.41 8.93 -0.27
C PHE A 105 -23.42 7.77 -0.16
N GLY A 106 -23.48 7.07 0.96
CA GLY A 106 -24.30 5.89 1.14
C GLY A 106 -23.59 4.60 0.70
N GLU A 107 -24.06 3.47 1.23
CA GLU A 107 -23.43 2.15 1.09
C GLU A 107 -23.34 1.67 -0.37
N ALA A 108 -24.47 1.76 -1.11
CA ALA A 108 -24.51 1.32 -2.51
C ALA A 108 -23.57 2.13 -3.39
N THR A 109 -23.51 3.46 -3.21
CA THR A 109 -22.60 4.32 -3.97
C THR A 109 -21.15 4.04 -3.61
N ALA A 110 -20.83 3.79 -2.33
CA ALA A 110 -19.47 3.44 -1.89
C ALA A 110 -19.01 2.08 -2.43
N MET A 111 -19.90 1.09 -2.44
CA MET A 111 -19.63 -0.22 -3.07
C MET A 111 -19.27 -0.05 -4.54
N LEU A 112 -20.12 0.62 -5.31
CA LEU A 112 -19.89 0.86 -6.74
C LEU A 112 -18.66 1.75 -7.00
N ALA A 113 -18.34 2.69 -6.10
CA ALA A 113 -17.14 3.51 -6.20
C ALA A 113 -15.86 2.66 -6.07
N GLY A 114 -15.89 1.65 -5.19
CA GLY A 114 -14.82 0.66 -5.12
C GLY A 114 -14.68 -0.14 -6.41
N ASP A 115 -15.79 -0.63 -6.98
CA ASP A 115 -15.79 -1.39 -8.24
C ASP A 115 -15.22 -0.57 -9.40
N VAL A 116 -15.61 0.70 -9.49
CA VAL A 116 -15.04 1.63 -10.50
C VAL A 116 -13.54 1.79 -10.30
N LEU A 117 -13.09 2.09 -9.08
CA LEU A 117 -11.65 2.27 -8.80
C LEU A 117 -10.83 1.01 -9.12
N LEU A 118 -11.37 -0.18 -8.84
CA LEU A 118 -10.73 -1.45 -9.20
C LEU A 118 -10.61 -1.61 -10.72
N THR A 119 -11.68 -1.30 -11.46
CA THR A 119 -11.73 -1.45 -12.93
C THR A 119 -10.82 -0.43 -13.61
N GLU A 120 -10.94 0.85 -13.23
CA GLU A 120 -10.16 1.95 -13.80
C GLU A 120 -8.64 1.82 -13.50
N ALA A 121 -8.25 1.12 -12.43
CA ALA A 121 -6.86 0.80 -12.19
C ALA A 121 -6.22 0.00 -13.34
N PHE A 122 -6.95 -0.96 -13.90
CA PHE A 122 -6.48 -1.74 -15.06
C PHE A 122 -6.59 -0.95 -16.36
N GLU A 123 -7.59 -0.10 -16.52
CA GLU A 123 -7.69 0.80 -17.66
C GLU A 123 -6.53 1.81 -17.65
N ALA A 124 -6.14 2.34 -16.50
CA ALA A 124 -4.97 3.22 -16.38
C ALA A 124 -3.66 2.55 -16.83
N ILE A 125 -3.48 1.26 -16.52
CA ILE A 125 -2.34 0.48 -17.02
C ILE A 125 -2.42 0.28 -18.53
N ALA A 126 -3.58 -0.08 -19.05
CA ALA A 126 -3.79 -0.33 -20.49
C ALA A 126 -3.57 0.91 -21.37
N ASN A 127 -3.84 2.08 -20.80
CA ASN A 127 -3.65 3.39 -21.45
C ASN A 127 -2.30 4.07 -21.11
N ALA A 128 -1.41 3.38 -20.41
CA ALA A 128 -0.10 3.94 -20.05
C ALA A 128 0.78 4.16 -21.30
N PRO A 129 1.61 5.20 -21.34
CA PRO A 129 2.55 5.45 -22.44
C PRO A 129 3.78 4.53 -22.30
N ALA A 130 3.54 3.21 -22.38
CA ALA A 130 4.55 2.17 -22.14
C ALA A 130 4.49 1.10 -23.23
N CYS A 131 5.57 0.32 -23.37
CA CYS A 131 5.53 -0.84 -24.25
C CYS A 131 4.53 -1.90 -23.74
N PRO A 132 3.91 -2.70 -24.62
CA PRO A 132 2.91 -3.69 -24.22
C PRO A 132 3.41 -4.66 -23.15
N GLN A 133 4.68 -5.02 -23.18
CA GLN A 133 5.29 -5.91 -22.20
C GLN A 133 5.27 -5.31 -20.78
N ALA A 134 5.59 -4.03 -20.64
CA ALA A 134 5.56 -3.33 -19.35
C ALA A 134 4.12 -3.26 -18.81
N CYS A 135 3.13 -2.95 -19.66
CA CYS A 135 1.73 -2.94 -19.28
C CYS A 135 1.24 -4.33 -18.82
N VAL A 136 1.59 -5.39 -19.53
CA VAL A 136 1.25 -6.78 -19.16
C VAL A 136 1.90 -7.15 -17.82
N GLN A 137 3.16 -6.80 -17.60
CA GLN A 137 3.85 -7.07 -16.34
C GLN A 137 3.24 -6.28 -15.17
N ALA A 138 2.91 -5.01 -15.38
CA ALA A 138 2.25 -4.17 -14.38
C ALA A 138 0.85 -4.73 -14.02
N ALA A 139 0.03 -5.06 -15.02
CA ALA A 139 -1.29 -5.65 -14.80
C ALA A 139 -1.20 -7.01 -14.06
N LYS A 140 -0.22 -7.85 -14.43
CA LYS A 140 0.05 -9.12 -13.73
C LYS A 140 0.47 -8.88 -12.27
N ALA A 141 1.37 -7.94 -12.01
CA ALA A 141 1.80 -7.59 -10.65
C ALA A 141 0.63 -7.10 -9.80
N LEU A 142 -0.18 -6.18 -10.35
CA LEU A 142 -1.34 -5.62 -9.67
C LEU A 142 -2.40 -6.69 -9.39
N GLY A 143 -2.75 -7.51 -10.39
CA GLY A 143 -3.74 -8.58 -10.25
C GLY A 143 -3.32 -9.67 -9.25
N LEU A 144 -2.03 -10.06 -9.24
CA LEU A 144 -1.50 -11.00 -8.26
C LEU A 144 -1.49 -10.39 -6.85
N GLY A 145 -1.10 -9.12 -6.73
CA GLY A 145 -1.02 -8.43 -5.45
C GLY A 145 -2.37 -8.14 -4.82
N ALA A 146 -3.41 -7.94 -5.63
CA ALA A 146 -4.76 -7.61 -5.15
C ALA A 146 -5.67 -8.82 -4.98
N GLY A 147 -5.53 -9.83 -5.83
CA GLY A 147 -6.52 -10.90 -6.00
C GLY A 147 -6.45 -12.02 -4.95
N SER A 148 -6.94 -13.21 -5.38
CA SER A 148 -7.10 -14.42 -4.56
C SER A 148 -5.80 -15.03 -4.02
N ARG A 149 -4.65 -14.51 -4.38
CA ARG A 149 -3.33 -14.90 -3.87
C ARG A 149 -2.58 -13.71 -3.24
N GLY A 150 -3.27 -12.61 -2.98
CA GLY A 150 -2.74 -11.38 -2.45
C GLY A 150 -3.69 -10.76 -1.43
N MET A 151 -3.99 -9.48 -1.60
CA MET A 151 -4.70 -8.66 -0.61
C MET A 151 -6.09 -9.21 -0.24
N VAL A 152 -6.90 -9.66 -1.20
CA VAL A 152 -8.23 -10.22 -0.93
C VAL A 152 -8.13 -11.51 -0.08
N TYR A 153 -7.16 -12.38 -0.39
CA TYR A 153 -6.90 -13.57 0.44
C TYR A 153 -6.42 -13.17 1.85
N GLY A 154 -5.57 -12.16 1.93
CA GLY A 154 -5.13 -11.60 3.22
C GLY A 154 -6.29 -11.05 4.05
N GLN A 155 -7.24 -10.37 3.43
CA GLN A 155 -8.46 -9.88 4.07
C GLN A 155 -9.38 -11.02 4.53
N GLU A 156 -9.56 -12.06 3.72
CA GLU A 156 -10.29 -13.28 4.13
C GLU A 156 -9.69 -13.91 5.39
N LEU A 157 -8.36 -14.02 5.43
CA LEU A 157 -7.66 -14.55 6.60
C LEU A 157 -7.78 -13.64 7.82
N ASP A 158 -7.70 -12.32 7.63
CA ASP A 158 -7.83 -11.35 8.71
C ASP A 158 -9.21 -11.47 9.38
N LEU A 159 -10.30 -11.45 8.60
CA LEU A 159 -11.66 -11.67 9.10
C LEU A 159 -11.82 -13.03 9.79
N LYS A 160 -11.24 -14.09 9.23
CA LYS A 160 -11.30 -15.42 9.83
C LYS A 160 -10.65 -15.49 11.21
N TYR A 161 -9.55 -14.78 11.39
CA TYR A 161 -8.76 -14.79 12.64
C TYR A 161 -9.04 -13.60 13.55
N GLU A 162 -9.99 -12.75 13.22
CA GLU A 162 -10.39 -11.63 14.08
C GLU A 162 -10.93 -12.08 15.44
N ALA A 163 -11.75 -13.15 15.44
CA ALA A 163 -12.30 -13.75 16.65
C ALA A 163 -11.55 -15.00 17.13
N LEU A 164 -10.44 -15.35 16.49
CA LEU A 164 -9.66 -16.56 16.79
C LEU A 164 -8.21 -16.16 17.08
N ALA A 165 -7.60 -16.76 18.11
CA ALA A 165 -6.18 -16.59 18.33
C ALA A 165 -5.38 -17.15 17.13
N ALA A 166 -4.66 -16.30 16.42
CA ALA A 166 -3.79 -16.71 15.33
C ALA A 166 -2.41 -17.15 15.86
N THR A 167 -1.82 -18.15 15.23
CA THR A 167 -0.38 -18.45 15.44
C THR A 167 0.47 -17.38 14.76
N GLU A 168 1.76 -17.29 15.15
CA GLU A 168 2.69 -16.39 14.47
C GLU A 168 2.76 -16.63 12.96
N GLU A 169 2.75 -17.88 12.52
CA GLU A 169 2.78 -18.23 11.09
C GLU A 169 1.54 -17.71 10.37
N GLN A 170 0.37 -17.84 10.98
CA GLN A 170 -0.89 -17.31 10.44
C GLN A 170 -0.88 -15.78 10.40
N LEU A 171 -0.40 -15.12 11.46
CA LEU A 171 -0.25 -13.68 11.50
C LEU A 171 0.69 -13.16 10.39
N ARG A 172 1.83 -13.82 10.20
CA ARG A 172 2.76 -13.51 9.11
C ARG A 172 2.12 -13.70 7.73
N LEU A 173 1.30 -14.73 7.57
CA LEU A 173 0.58 -14.99 6.33
C LEU A 173 -0.47 -13.90 6.04
N ILE A 174 -1.22 -13.46 7.06
CA ILE A 174 -2.18 -12.34 6.96
C ILE A 174 -1.44 -11.10 6.48
N HIS A 175 -0.40 -10.67 7.18
CA HIS A 175 0.33 -9.45 6.85
C HIS A 175 1.04 -9.51 5.50
N ARG A 176 1.60 -10.68 5.16
CA ARG A 176 2.22 -10.90 3.85
C ARG A 176 1.21 -10.65 2.72
N ASN A 177 -0.02 -11.14 2.87
CA ASN A 177 -1.03 -11.04 1.83
C ASN A 177 -1.82 -9.72 1.91
N LYS A 178 -2.42 -9.38 3.06
CA LYS A 178 -3.26 -8.18 3.20
C LYS A 178 -2.49 -6.90 2.87
N THR A 179 -1.24 -6.78 3.31
CA THR A 179 -0.44 -5.55 3.15
C THR A 179 0.74 -5.74 2.21
N GLY A 180 1.54 -6.78 2.42
CA GLY A 180 2.79 -7.01 1.70
C GLY A 180 2.58 -7.24 0.20
N ALA A 181 1.54 -7.94 -0.19
CA ALA A 181 1.28 -8.26 -1.60
C ALA A 181 1.04 -7.02 -2.46
N LEU A 182 0.30 -6.03 -1.97
CA LEU A 182 0.06 -4.79 -2.72
C LEU A 182 1.26 -3.84 -2.66
N ILE A 183 2.09 -3.87 -1.60
CA ILE A 183 3.38 -3.20 -1.57
C ILE A 183 4.31 -3.81 -2.62
N ASN A 184 4.36 -5.15 -2.71
CA ASN A 184 5.13 -5.83 -3.74
C ASN A 184 4.62 -5.50 -5.15
N ALA A 185 3.31 -5.45 -5.36
CA ALA A 185 2.75 -5.04 -6.64
C ALA A 185 3.24 -3.64 -7.07
N ALA A 186 3.24 -2.66 -6.15
CA ALA A 186 3.76 -1.32 -6.42
C ALA A 186 5.24 -1.34 -6.84
N VAL A 187 6.07 -2.07 -6.10
CA VAL A 187 7.51 -2.22 -6.39
C VAL A 187 7.72 -2.89 -7.76
N GLN A 188 7.00 -3.97 -8.05
CA GLN A 188 7.10 -4.68 -9.34
C GLN A 188 6.56 -3.84 -10.51
N MET A 189 5.56 -2.98 -10.29
CA MET A 189 5.09 -2.04 -11.31
C MET A 189 6.16 -0.97 -11.61
N GLY A 190 6.86 -0.47 -10.60
CA GLY A 190 8.02 0.41 -10.81
C GLY A 190 9.15 -0.29 -11.56
N ALA A 191 9.43 -1.55 -11.25
CA ALA A 191 10.38 -2.40 -11.95
C ALA A 191 9.99 -2.62 -13.43
N ALA A 192 8.71 -2.89 -13.69
CA ALA A 192 8.16 -3.04 -15.04
C ALA A 192 8.28 -1.75 -15.87
N ALA A 193 8.06 -0.57 -15.25
CA ALA A 193 8.24 0.73 -15.90
C ALA A 193 9.69 1.00 -16.35
N ALA A 194 10.65 0.34 -15.69
CA ALA A 194 12.09 0.45 -16.00
C ALA A 194 12.66 -0.73 -16.81
N GLY A 195 11.85 -1.75 -17.10
CA GLY A 195 12.34 -2.93 -17.81
C GLY A 195 13.32 -3.78 -16.99
N ALA A 196 13.12 -3.89 -15.68
CA ALA A 196 13.99 -4.64 -14.78
C ALA A 196 14.12 -6.12 -15.19
N ASP A 197 15.31 -6.67 -14.98
CA ASP A 197 15.57 -8.10 -15.18
C ASP A 197 15.02 -8.96 -14.02
N ALA A 198 15.14 -10.29 -14.17
CA ALA A 198 14.59 -11.23 -13.20
C ALA A 198 15.32 -11.20 -11.84
N ASP A 199 16.62 -10.90 -11.80
CA ASP A 199 17.38 -10.81 -10.56
C ASP A 199 17.02 -9.55 -9.79
N GLN A 200 16.90 -8.43 -10.49
CA GLN A 200 16.42 -7.17 -9.95
C GLN A 200 14.98 -7.30 -9.40
N CYS A 201 14.10 -7.95 -10.15
CA CYS A 201 12.72 -8.20 -9.69
C CYS A 201 12.68 -9.05 -8.40
N ARG A 202 13.54 -10.09 -8.27
CA ARG A 202 13.63 -10.91 -7.07
C ARG A 202 14.14 -10.14 -5.85
N ALA A 203 15.17 -9.33 -6.03
CA ALA A 203 15.71 -8.48 -4.96
C ALA A 203 14.67 -7.46 -4.48
N LEU A 204 13.95 -6.84 -5.42
CA LEU A 204 12.86 -5.91 -5.15
C LEU A 204 11.66 -6.58 -4.48
N GLU A 205 11.30 -7.81 -4.83
CA GLU A 205 10.27 -8.60 -4.15
C GLU A 205 10.64 -8.85 -2.69
N ALA A 206 11.88 -9.27 -2.43
CA ALA A 206 12.37 -9.48 -1.06
C ALA A 206 12.30 -8.19 -0.23
N TYR A 207 12.71 -7.06 -0.83
CA TYR A 207 12.58 -5.74 -0.22
C TYR A 207 11.12 -5.38 0.10
N ALA A 208 10.21 -5.55 -0.85
CA ALA A 208 8.81 -5.18 -0.71
C ALA A 208 8.12 -5.94 0.45
N TYR A 209 8.32 -7.25 0.53
CA TYR A 209 7.78 -8.05 1.63
C TYR A 209 8.46 -7.74 2.97
N GLY A 210 9.75 -7.42 2.96
CA GLY A 210 10.47 -6.99 4.16
C GLY A 210 9.90 -5.71 4.76
N ILE A 211 9.76 -4.65 3.96
CA ILE A 211 9.17 -3.38 4.43
C ILE A 211 7.69 -3.52 4.77
N GLY A 212 6.94 -4.38 4.06
CA GLY A 212 5.55 -4.68 4.37
C GLY A 212 5.39 -5.30 5.77
N LEU A 213 6.28 -6.23 6.13
CA LEU A 213 6.30 -6.84 7.46
C LEU A 213 6.72 -5.82 8.54
N VAL A 214 7.77 -5.01 8.29
CA VAL A 214 8.17 -3.92 9.20
C VAL A 214 7.02 -2.96 9.43
N PHE A 215 6.32 -2.57 8.36
CA PHE A 215 5.18 -1.68 8.45
C PHE A 215 4.10 -2.22 9.39
N GLN A 216 3.73 -3.49 9.28
CA GLN A 216 2.70 -4.10 10.12
C GLN A 216 3.16 -4.27 11.57
N ILE A 217 4.41 -4.71 11.81
CA ILE A 217 4.92 -4.82 13.18
C ILE A 217 4.89 -3.45 13.88
N VAL A 218 5.26 -2.39 13.18
CA VAL A 218 5.23 -1.03 13.73
C VAL A 218 3.79 -0.54 13.92
N ASP A 219 2.85 -0.89 13.03
CA ASP A 219 1.41 -0.57 13.23
C ASP A 219 0.88 -1.24 14.51
N ASP A 220 1.16 -2.53 14.73
CA ASP A 220 0.77 -3.27 15.92
C ASP A 220 1.33 -2.63 17.21
N VAL A 221 2.58 -2.14 17.16
CA VAL A 221 3.20 -1.44 18.30
C VAL A 221 2.56 -0.07 18.52
N LEU A 222 2.27 0.67 17.45
CA LEU A 222 1.65 1.99 17.54
C LEU A 222 0.21 1.91 18.06
N ASP A 223 -0.53 0.85 17.76
CA ASP A 223 -1.89 0.66 18.27
C ASP A 223 -1.93 0.57 19.81
N VAL A 224 -0.88 0.05 20.45
CA VAL A 224 -0.79 -0.07 21.92
C VAL A 224 0.02 1.05 22.60
N THR A 225 0.78 1.86 21.86
CA THR A 225 1.70 2.87 22.45
C THR A 225 1.36 4.31 22.10
N SER A 226 0.54 4.55 21.06
CA SER A 226 0.17 5.90 20.61
C SER A 226 -1.05 6.47 21.36
N THR A 227 -1.42 7.70 21.04
CA THR A 227 -2.69 8.31 21.48
C THR A 227 -3.68 8.42 20.32
N PRO A 228 -5.00 8.52 20.60
CA PRO A 228 -6.02 8.68 19.55
C PRO A 228 -5.74 9.89 18.64
N GLU A 229 -5.20 10.98 19.20
CA GLU A 229 -4.86 12.19 18.45
C GLU A 229 -3.70 11.95 17.46
N GLN A 230 -2.78 11.03 17.78
CA GLN A 230 -1.64 10.69 16.93
C GLN A 230 -2.02 9.71 15.81
N LEU A 231 -2.87 8.72 16.12
CA LEU A 231 -3.27 7.70 15.14
C LEU A 231 -4.44 8.13 14.26
N GLY A 232 -5.27 9.06 14.70
CA GLY A 232 -6.49 9.49 13.99
C GLY A 232 -7.59 8.43 13.98
N LYS A 233 -7.49 7.40 14.85
CA LYS A 233 -8.47 6.35 15.12
C LYS A 233 -8.43 5.97 16.60
N PRO A 234 -9.43 5.27 17.15
CA PRO A 234 -9.37 4.71 18.51
C PRO A 234 -8.14 3.83 18.67
N ILE A 235 -7.49 3.89 19.86
CA ILE A 235 -6.35 3.03 20.22
C ILE A 235 -6.86 1.78 20.91
N GLY A 236 -6.05 0.68 20.82
CA GLY A 236 -6.37 -0.57 21.51
C GLY A 236 -7.50 -1.36 20.86
N SER A 237 -7.95 -0.98 19.66
CA SER A 237 -9.01 -1.69 18.94
C SER A 237 -8.65 -3.17 18.70
N ASP A 238 -7.39 -3.47 18.43
CA ASP A 238 -6.91 -4.84 18.25
C ASP A 238 -6.95 -5.62 19.56
N SER A 239 -6.60 -5.01 20.68
CA SER A 239 -6.64 -5.67 22.01
C SER A 239 -8.06 -5.83 22.54
N GLU A 240 -8.96 -4.88 22.32
CA GLU A 240 -10.39 -4.97 22.68
C GLU A 240 -11.08 -6.08 21.89
N ASN A 241 -10.71 -6.30 20.65
CA ASN A 241 -11.23 -7.37 19.81
C ASN A 241 -10.51 -8.72 20.02
N GLY A 242 -9.54 -8.81 20.95
CA GLY A 242 -8.79 -10.04 21.23
C GLY A 242 -7.88 -10.49 20.08
N LYS A 243 -7.53 -9.58 19.16
CA LYS A 243 -6.74 -9.86 17.96
C LYS A 243 -5.29 -10.21 18.31
N THR A 244 -4.75 -11.24 17.69
CA THR A 244 -3.32 -11.56 17.80
C THR A 244 -2.52 -10.58 16.97
N THR A 245 -1.53 -9.92 17.61
CA THR A 245 -0.61 -8.97 16.98
C THR A 245 0.84 -9.31 17.34
N PHE A 246 1.82 -8.73 16.66
CA PHE A 246 3.23 -8.90 17.07
C PHE A 246 3.49 -8.30 18.46
N ALA A 247 2.78 -7.23 18.84
CA ALA A 247 2.87 -6.65 20.17
C ALA A 247 2.34 -7.60 21.26
N THR A 248 1.27 -8.35 20.98
CA THR A 248 0.75 -9.36 21.94
C THR A 248 1.62 -10.60 22.02
N LEU A 249 2.30 -11.01 20.93
CA LEU A 249 3.16 -12.20 20.89
C LEU A 249 4.54 -11.95 21.53
N TYR A 250 5.13 -10.79 21.34
CA TYR A 250 6.53 -10.51 21.71
C TYR A 250 6.71 -9.35 22.70
N GLY A 251 5.62 -8.68 23.08
CA GLY A 251 5.68 -7.37 23.73
C GLY A 251 6.21 -6.29 22.81
N VAL A 252 6.09 -5.03 23.21
CA VAL A 252 6.50 -3.87 22.43
C VAL A 252 8.00 -3.92 22.08
N GLU A 253 8.86 -4.18 23.05
CA GLU A 253 10.32 -4.23 22.84
C GLU A 253 10.72 -5.39 21.90
N GLY A 254 10.14 -6.57 22.09
CA GLY A 254 10.42 -7.76 21.27
C GLY A 254 9.94 -7.58 19.82
N ALA A 255 8.77 -6.99 19.62
CA ALA A 255 8.23 -6.65 18.30
C ALA A 255 9.13 -5.62 17.58
N MET A 256 9.55 -4.55 18.26
CA MET A 256 10.46 -3.55 17.67
C MET A 256 11.84 -4.14 17.34
N ALA A 257 12.38 -5.01 18.21
CA ALA A 257 13.64 -5.71 17.92
C ALA A 257 13.50 -6.65 16.69
N LEU A 258 12.35 -7.29 16.50
CA LEU A 258 12.05 -8.07 15.30
C LEU A 258 11.98 -7.17 14.07
N ALA A 259 11.24 -6.07 14.13
CA ALA A 259 11.14 -5.10 13.02
C ALA A 259 12.51 -4.57 12.61
N GLN A 260 13.38 -4.24 13.55
CA GLN A 260 14.75 -3.78 13.28
C GLN A 260 15.57 -4.84 12.55
N ARG A 261 15.59 -6.09 13.03
CA ARG A 261 16.31 -7.20 12.35
C ARG A 261 15.81 -7.44 10.94
N VAL A 262 14.49 -7.40 10.73
CA VAL A 262 13.90 -7.55 9.39
C VAL A 262 14.35 -6.40 8.50
N ASN A 263 14.31 -5.17 8.99
CA ASN A 263 14.72 -3.98 8.25
C ASN A 263 16.19 -4.01 7.83
N GLU A 264 17.08 -4.36 8.76
CA GLU A 264 18.52 -4.48 8.50
C GLU A 264 18.82 -5.52 7.41
N LYS A 265 18.21 -6.72 7.52
CA LYS A 265 18.33 -7.78 6.51
C LYS A 265 17.81 -7.34 5.15
N THR A 266 16.66 -6.66 5.13
CA THR A 266 16.01 -6.17 3.90
C THR A 266 16.88 -5.13 3.20
N CYS A 267 17.41 -4.16 3.93
CA CYS A 267 18.28 -3.11 3.38
C CYS A 267 19.63 -3.67 2.91
N SER A 268 20.24 -4.62 3.66
CA SER A 268 21.48 -5.27 3.25
C SER A 268 21.35 -5.99 1.91
N ALA A 269 20.31 -6.81 1.76
CA ALA A 269 20.04 -7.56 0.53
C ALA A 269 19.77 -6.62 -0.68
N LEU A 270 19.05 -5.51 -0.44
CA LEU A 270 18.79 -4.51 -1.48
C LEU A 270 20.10 -3.84 -1.93
N ARG A 271 20.94 -3.44 -0.97
CA ARG A 271 22.25 -2.80 -1.23
C ARG A 271 23.23 -3.73 -1.96
N GLU A 272 23.23 -5.02 -1.66
CA GLU A 272 24.05 -6.02 -2.36
C GLU A 272 23.73 -6.07 -3.86
N THR A 273 22.46 -5.86 -4.25
CA THR A 273 22.03 -5.91 -5.64
C THR A 273 22.20 -4.57 -6.36
N PHE A 274 21.86 -3.44 -5.69
CA PHE A 274 21.74 -2.13 -6.34
C PHE A 274 22.82 -1.13 -5.92
N GLY A 275 23.65 -1.45 -4.91
CA GLY A 275 24.69 -0.56 -4.40
C GLY A 275 24.10 0.77 -3.88
N GLU A 276 24.78 1.86 -4.18
CA GLU A 276 24.38 3.20 -3.73
C GLU A 276 23.05 3.69 -4.34
N LYS A 277 22.60 3.09 -5.44
CA LYS A 277 21.30 3.45 -6.05
C LYS A 277 20.13 3.15 -5.14
N SER A 278 20.26 2.16 -4.23
CA SER A 278 19.23 1.79 -3.25
C SER A 278 19.01 2.80 -2.11
N ALA A 279 19.84 3.83 -1.99
CA ALA A 279 19.89 4.73 -0.83
C ALA A 279 18.52 5.33 -0.45
N PHE A 280 17.69 5.72 -1.42
CA PHE A 280 16.35 6.24 -1.12
C PHE A 280 15.45 5.16 -0.51
N LEU A 281 15.43 3.95 -1.08
CA LEU A 281 14.59 2.85 -0.60
C LEU A 281 15.04 2.36 0.79
N GLU A 282 16.34 2.36 1.08
CA GLU A 282 16.87 2.06 2.42
C GLU A 282 16.42 3.11 3.45
N GLN A 283 16.48 4.39 3.09
CA GLN A 283 15.99 5.46 3.95
C GLN A 283 14.47 5.39 4.14
N LEU A 284 13.70 5.04 3.10
CA LEU A 284 12.26 4.80 3.22
C LEU A 284 11.97 3.67 4.22
N ALA A 285 12.69 2.53 4.12
CA ALA A 285 12.56 1.43 5.07
C ALA A 285 12.87 1.87 6.52
N GLN A 286 13.92 2.69 6.72
CA GLN A 286 14.26 3.25 8.03
C GLN A 286 13.17 4.21 8.56
N GLN A 287 12.56 5.02 7.70
CA GLN A 287 11.46 5.91 8.09
C GLN A 287 10.20 5.12 8.49
N LEU A 288 9.91 4.00 7.79
CA LEU A 288 8.80 3.11 8.16
C LEU A 288 9.01 2.45 9.53
N LEU A 289 10.27 2.09 9.85
CA LEU A 289 10.64 1.53 11.15
C LEU A 289 10.51 2.55 12.30
N THR A 290 10.83 3.82 12.06
CA THR A 290 10.93 4.85 13.11
C THR A 290 9.72 5.81 13.14
N ARG A 291 8.70 5.57 12.35
CA ARG A 291 7.48 6.40 12.28
C ARG A 291 6.74 6.43 13.62
N LYS A 292 6.00 7.51 13.85
CA LYS A 292 5.20 7.75 15.06
C LYS A 292 3.69 7.81 14.78
N ASN A 293 3.31 7.69 13.50
CA ASN A 293 1.93 7.72 13.02
C ASN A 293 1.83 7.04 11.64
#